data_89812c9177d42536cf904952fec131b6
#
_entry.id   89812c9177d42536cf904952fec131b6
#
_cell.length_a   1.000
_cell.length_b   1.000
_cell.length_c   1.000
_cell.angle_alpha   90.00
_cell.angle_beta   90.00
_cell.angle_gamma   90.00
#
_symmetry.space_group_name_H-M   'P 1'
#
loop_
_entity.id
_entity.type
_entity.pdbx_description
1 polymer ?
#
loop_
_entity_poly.entity_id
_entity_poly.type
_entity_poly.pdbx_seq_one_letter_code
_entity_poly.pdbx_strand_id
1 'polypeptide(L)'
;MSAVSKWLLTEAEKEAFIATITPNLSVLRTKAGISQEELANLLGISRQTYSAIERNIRQMSWSTYLSLVLFYDHNQKTHKMIRQLSIFPQKLIKRFNDGLDYSDYEIGSFLGEKTEEILECLDEQAKGTIRALVMVEYARCTKTANGSIPGSLNSIF
;
A
#
# COMPACT_ATOMS: atom_id res chain seq x y z
N MET A 1 31.62 -5.25 9.04
CA MET A 1 30.65 -4.34 8.38
C MET A 1 29.27 -4.70 8.86
N SER A 2 28.64 -3.78 9.57
CA SER A 2 27.41 -4.00 10.32
C SER A 2 26.22 -4.37 9.41
N ALA A 3 25.43 -5.37 9.81
CA ALA A 3 24.19 -5.83 9.14
C ALA A 3 23.11 -4.74 8.98
N VAL A 4 23.27 -3.60 9.63
CA VAL A 4 22.35 -2.45 9.61
C VAL A 4 22.32 -1.75 8.25
N SER A 5 23.40 -1.81 7.47
CA SER A 5 23.54 -1.09 6.19
C SER A 5 22.67 -1.67 5.05
N LYS A 6 22.26 -2.94 5.12
CA LYS A 6 21.55 -3.63 4.01
C LYS A 6 20.11 -3.18 3.81
N TRP A 7 19.55 -2.46 4.79
CA TRP A 7 18.11 -2.16 4.86
C TRP A 7 17.76 -0.67 4.71
N LEU A 8 18.76 0.19 4.77
CA LEU A 8 18.55 1.63 4.62
C LEU A 8 18.56 2.00 3.14
N LEU A 9 17.60 2.83 2.75
CA LEU A 9 17.66 3.52 1.47
C LEU A 9 18.83 4.49 1.50
N THR A 10 19.65 4.45 0.47
CA THR A 10 20.73 5.42 0.27
C THR A 10 20.15 6.81 -0.01
N GLU A 11 20.90 7.86 0.23
CA GLU A 11 20.45 9.23 -0.11
C GLU A 11 20.17 9.35 -1.62
N ALA A 12 20.98 8.72 -2.47
CA ALA A 12 20.77 8.70 -3.92
C ALA A 12 19.42 8.02 -4.31
N GLU A 13 19.04 6.95 -3.62
CA GLU A 13 17.72 6.31 -3.84
C GLU A 13 16.57 7.22 -3.41
N LYS A 14 16.69 7.91 -2.28
CA LYS A 14 15.69 8.88 -1.80
C LYS A 14 15.55 10.05 -2.77
N GLU A 15 16.66 10.59 -3.24
CA GLU A 15 16.69 11.67 -4.23
C GLU A 15 16.05 11.25 -5.55
N ALA A 16 16.29 10.04 -6.04
CA ALA A 16 15.68 9.51 -7.25
C ALA A 16 14.15 9.41 -7.12
N PHE A 17 13.65 8.95 -5.97
CA PHE A 17 12.21 8.92 -5.71
C PHE A 17 11.60 10.33 -5.67
N ILE A 18 12.26 11.27 -5.00
CA ILE A 18 11.82 12.67 -4.92
C ILE A 18 11.82 13.30 -6.32
N ALA A 19 12.86 13.09 -7.11
CA ALA A 19 12.96 13.60 -8.47
C ALA A 19 11.86 13.07 -9.38
N THR A 20 11.43 11.82 -9.17
CA THR A 20 10.36 11.21 -9.96
C THR A 20 8.97 11.74 -9.63
N ILE A 21 8.66 11.99 -8.34
CA ILE A 21 7.33 12.48 -7.95
C ILE A 21 7.17 13.98 -8.21
N THR A 22 8.22 14.78 -8.02
CA THR A 22 8.16 16.25 -8.05
C THR A 22 7.45 16.82 -9.29
N PRO A 23 7.78 16.42 -10.53
CA PRO A 23 7.11 16.92 -11.74
C PRO A 23 5.64 16.51 -11.83
N ASN A 24 5.22 15.51 -11.07
CA ASN A 24 3.86 14.97 -11.08
C ASN A 24 2.96 15.55 -9.98
N LEU A 25 3.51 16.34 -9.03
CA LEU A 25 2.77 16.81 -7.85
C LEU A 25 1.55 17.65 -8.20
N SER A 26 1.65 18.57 -9.15
CA SER A 26 0.52 19.42 -9.56
C SER A 26 -0.62 18.58 -10.14
N VAL A 27 -0.29 17.60 -10.98
CA VAL A 27 -1.27 16.69 -11.59
C VAL A 27 -1.91 15.80 -10.54
N LEU A 28 -1.10 15.22 -9.63
CA LEU A 28 -1.58 14.38 -8.53
C LEU A 28 -2.52 15.16 -7.62
N ARG A 29 -2.14 16.37 -7.22
CA ARG A 29 -2.94 17.23 -6.36
C ARG A 29 -4.28 17.60 -7.02
N THR A 30 -4.24 18.04 -8.27
CA THR A 30 -5.46 18.40 -9.01
C THR A 30 -6.38 17.18 -9.17
N LYS A 31 -5.82 16.02 -9.47
CA LYS A 31 -6.56 14.77 -9.60
C LYS A 31 -7.18 14.32 -8.27
N ALA A 32 -6.46 14.51 -7.16
CA ALA A 32 -6.98 14.27 -5.82
C ALA A 32 -8.12 15.22 -5.43
N GLY A 33 -8.25 16.36 -6.12
CA GLY A 33 -9.26 17.39 -5.83
C GLY A 33 -8.96 18.20 -4.57
N ILE A 34 -7.68 18.37 -4.23
CA ILE A 34 -7.24 19.08 -3.03
C ILE A 34 -6.48 20.36 -3.40
N SER A 35 -6.68 21.44 -2.65
CA SER A 35 -5.94 22.69 -2.83
C SER A 35 -4.52 22.59 -2.28
N GLN A 36 -3.64 23.52 -2.71
CA GLN A 36 -2.28 23.61 -2.13
C GLN A 36 -2.29 23.89 -0.63
N GLU A 37 -3.27 24.65 -0.15
CA GLU A 37 -3.41 25.01 1.24
C GLU A 37 -3.84 23.83 2.09
N GLU A 38 -4.87 23.12 1.68
CA GLU A 38 -5.35 21.90 2.36
C GLU A 38 -4.27 20.83 2.43
N LEU A 39 -3.56 20.60 1.31
CA LEU A 39 -2.50 19.60 1.28
C LEU A 39 -1.31 20.03 2.15
N ALA A 40 -0.92 21.31 2.13
CA ALA A 40 0.13 21.83 2.99
C ALA A 40 -0.21 21.66 4.47
N ASN A 41 -1.46 21.93 4.86
CA ASN A 41 -1.94 21.72 6.23
C ASN A 41 -1.87 20.25 6.64
N LEU A 42 -2.27 19.33 5.76
CA LEU A 42 -2.14 17.88 6.00
C LEU A 42 -0.69 17.43 6.20
N LEU A 43 0.24 18.06 5.47
CA LEU A 43 1.67 17.77 5.56
C LEU A 43 2.38 18.45 6.73
N GLY A 44 1.69 19.37 7.45
CA GLY A 44 2.28 20.15 8.53
C GLY A 44 3.31 21.19 8.05
N ILE A 45 3.19 21.69 6.80
CA ILE A 45 4.06 22.72 6.23
C ILE A 45 3.25 23.94 5.77
N SER A 46 3.93 25.07 5.53
CA SER A 46 3.24 26.24 5.00
C SER A 46 2.85 26.04 3.53
N ARG A 47 1.74 26.68 3.10
CA ARG A 47 1.31 26.72 1.69
C ARG A 47 2.44 27.22 0.77
N GLN A 48 3.22 28.22 1.22
CA GLN A 48 4.34 28.77 0.46
C GLN A 48 5.44 27.70 0.25
N THR A 49 5.74 26.93 1.29
CA THR A 49 6.70 25.81 1.22
C THR A 49 6.20 24.76 0.23
N TYR A 50 4.94 24.33 0.32
CA TYR A 50 4.38 23.35 -0.60
C TYR A 50 4.39 23.86 -2.05
N SER A 51 3.96 25.11 -2.28
CA SER A 51 3.98 25.73 -3.61
C SER A 51 5.40 25.81 -4.21
N ALA A 52 6.41 26.07 -3.38
CA ALA A 52 7.81 26.06 -3.83
C ALA A 52 8.31 24.65 -4.21
N ILE A 53 7.88 23.63 -3.47
CA ILE A 53 8.16 22.22 -3.76
C ILE A 53 7.47 21.81 -5.08
N GLU A 54 6.19 22.11 -5.23
CA GLU A 54 5.40 21.76 -6.43
C GLU A 54 5.98 22.39 -7.70
N ARG A 55 6.55 23.61 -7.59
CA ARG A 55 7.25 24.30 -8.69
C ARG A 55 8.71 23.89 -8.86
N ASN A 56 9.18 22.91 -8.10
CA ASN A 56 10.58 22.48 -8.10
C ASN A 56 11.60 23.59 -7.77
N ILE A 57 11.18 24.62 -7.01
CA ILE A 57 12.05 25.71 -6.54
C ILE A 57 12.74 25.30 -5.24
N ARG A 58 12.09 24.42 -4.47
CA ARG A 58 12.59 23.89 -3.20
C ARG A 58 12.50 22.38 -3.21
N GLN A 59 13.60 21.73 -2.83
CA GLN A 59 13.62 20.28 -2.64
C GLN A 59 12.77 19.89 -1.42
N MET A 60 11.97 18.84 -1.54
CA MET A 60 11.22 18.33 -0.41
C MET A 60 12.07 17.42 0.48
N SER A 61 11.71 17.35 1.76
CA SER A 61 12.33 16.41 2.69
C SER A 61 11.83 14.97 2.43
N TRP A 62 12.59 13.99 2.88
CA TRP A 62 12.18 12.58 2.79
C TRP A 62 10.87 12.30 3.55
N SER A 63 10.66 12.93 4.71
CA SER A 63 9.40 12.81 5.46
C SER A 63 8.21 13.37 4.69
N THR A 64 8.37 14.53 4.04
CA THR A 64 7.34 15.12 3.17
C THR A 64 7.02 14.20 1.99
N TYR A 65 8.04 13.59 1.38
CA TYR A 65 7.87 12.61 0.31
C TYR A 65 7.02 11.41 0.76
N LEU A 66 7.38 10.80 1.90
CA LEU A 66 6.63 9.65 2.43
C LEU A 66 5.17 9.99 2.73
N SER A 67 4.92 11.16 3.32
CA SER A 67 3.56 11.65 3.60
C SER A 67 2.76 11.86 2.31
N LEU A 68 3.37 12.43 1.28
CA LEU A 68 2.72 12.61 -0.04
C LEU A 68 2.40 11.28 -0.72
N VAL A 69 3.36 10.35 -0.73
CA VAL A 69 3.14 9.02 -1.31
C VAL A 69 2.01 8.30 -0.58
N LEU A 70 1.99 8.33 0.75
CA LEU A 70 0.93 7.74 1.55
C LEU A 70 -0.43 8.36 1.22
N PHE A 71 -0.52 9.69 1.19
CA PHE A 71 -1.75 10.40 0.86
C PHE A 71 -2.28 10.04 -0.53
N TYR A 72 -1.41 10.10 -1.55
CA TYR A 72 -1.81 9.84 -2.93
C TYR A 72 -2.08 8.35 -3.21
N ASP A 73 -1.41 7.43 -2.51
CA ASP A 73 -1.68 5.99 -2.63
C ASP A 73 -3.03 5.61 -2.01
N HIS A 74 -3.44 6.25 -0.91
CA HIS A 74 -4.74 6.03 -0.29
C HIS A 74 -5.91 6.76 -1.00
N ASN A 75 -5.63 7.74 -1.82
CA ASN A 75 -6.66 8.45 -2.57
C ASN A 75 -7.05 7.65 -3.84
N GLN A 76 -8.32 7.24 -3.94
CA GLN A 76 -8.84 6.42 -5.05
C GLN A 76 -8.54 6.99 -6.44
N LYS A 77 -8.51 8.32 -6.59
CA LYS A 77 -8.27 8.98 -7.88
C LYS A 77 -6.80 8.99 -8.30
N THR A 78 -5.88 8.90 -7.35
CA THR A 78 -4.42 9.00 -7.60
C THR A 78 -3.68 7.70 -7.39
N HIS A 79 -4.26 6.73 -6.67
CA HIS A 79 -3.66 5.43 -6.37
C HIS A 79 -3.03 4.75 -7.61
N LYS A 80 -3.79 4.62 -8.70
CA LYS A 80 -3.30 3.99 -9.92
C LYS A 80 -2.09 4.71 -10.50
N MET A 81 -2.07 6.04 -10.47
CA MET A 81 -0.96 6.84 -10.98
C MET A 81 0.29 6.68 -10.12
N ILE A 82 0.16 6.66 -8.80
CA ILE A 82 1.28 6.40 -7.88
C ILE A 82 1.92 5.04 -8.14
N ARG A 83 1.10 4.02 -8.36
CA ARG A 83 1.59 2.66 -8.66
C ARG A 83 2.31 2.58 -10.02
N GLN A 84 1.81 3.31 -11.02
CA GLN A 84 2.45 3.38 -12.34
C GLN A 84 3.80 4.09 -12.31
N LEU A 85 3.98 5.11 -11.47
CA LEU A 85 5.24 5.83 -11.31
C LEU A 85 6.35 5.01 -10.63
N SER A 86 6.01 3.85 -10.06
CA SER A 86 6.94 2.96 -9.34
C SER A 86 7.76 3.67 -8.25
N ILE A 87 7.19 4.74 -7.68
CA ILE A 87 7.84 5.59 -6.66
C ILE A 87 7.60 5.09 -5.24
N PHE A 88 6.94 3.96 -5.08
CA PHE A 88 6.71 3.38 -3.77
C PHE A 88 7.99 2.71 -3.26
N PRO A 89 8.51 3.08 -2.08
CA PRO A 89 9.77 2.52 -1.58
C PRO A 89 9.56 1.06 -1.11
N GLN A 90 9.52 0.14 -2.06
CA GLN A 90 9.26 -1.30 -1.84
C GLN A 90 10.18 -1.92 -0.78
N LYS A 91 11.44 -1.45 -0.69
CA LYS A 91 12.38 -1.91 0.33
C LYS A 91 11.89 -1.63 1.75
N LEU A 92 11.25 -0.46 1.97
CA LEU A 92 10.68 -0.13 3.29
C LEU A 92 9.47 -1.02 3.59
N ILE A 93 8.58 -1.20 2.61
CA ILE A 93 7.36 -2.01 2.80
C ILE A 93 7.72 -3.46 3.05
N LYS A 94 8.65 -4.00 2.24
CA LYS A 94 9.12 -5.36 2.44
C LYS A 94 9.64 -5.56 3.86
N ARG A 95 10.37 -4.58 4.41
CA ARG A 95 10.86 -4.65 5.78
C ARG A 95 9.75 -4.53 6.82
N PHE A 96 8.74 -3.69 6.60
CA PHE A 96 7.57 -3.66 7.49
C PHE A 96 6.87 -5.01 7.47
N ASN A 97 6.80 -5.66 6.33
CA ASN A 97 6.23 -6.99 6.20
C ASN A 97 7.14 -8.10 6.75
N ASP A 98 8.47 -8.02 6.52
CA ASP A 98 9.45 -8.99 7.04
C ASP A 98 9.69 -8.84 8.56
N GLY A 99 9.43 -7.65 9.12
CA GLY A 99 9.55 -7.37 10.57
C GLY A 99 8.26 -7.63 11.35
N LEU A 100 7.14 -7.72 10.66
CA LEU A 100 5.92 -8.30 11.17
C LEU A 100 6.01 -9.79 10.86
N ASP A 101 6.50 -10.55 11.81
CA ASP A 101 6.25 -11.99 11.78
C ASP A 101 4.73 -12.15 11.91
N TYR A 102 4.07 -12.33 10.77
CA TYR A 102 2.63 -12.58 10.74
C TYR A 102 2.26 -13.90 11.42
N SER A 103 3.26 -14.69 11.84
CA SER A 103 3.07 -15.84 12.70
C SER A 103 2.73 -15.44 14.14
N ASP A 104 3.20 -14.27 14.61
CA ASP A 104 2.85 -13.72 15.92
C ASP A 104 1.55 -12.89 15.93
N TYR A 105 1.15 -12.38 14.77
CA TYR A 105 -0.22 -11.90 14.57
C TYR A 105 -1.05 -13.10 14.10
N GLU A 106 -1.67 -13.74 15.05
CA GLU A 106 -2.69 -14.77 14.85
C GLU A 106 -3.89 -14.25 14.02
N ILE A 107 -3.60 -13.71 12.81
CA ILE A 107 -4.67 -13.43 11.84
C ILE A 107 -5.43 -14.72 11.57
N GLY A 108 -4.71 -15.86 11.57
CA GLY A 108 -5.31 -17.19 11.51
C GLY A 108 -6.18 -17.51 12.71
N SER A 109 -5.74 -17.19 13.94
CA SER A 109 -6.54 -17.44 15.15
C SER A 109 -7.63 -16.40 15.32
N PHE A 110 -7.37 -15.12 15.03
CA PHE A 110 -8.39 -14.07 15.06
C PHE A 110 -9.49 -14.30 14.00
N LEU A 111 -9.12 -14.69 12.79
CA LEU A 111 -10.08 -15.11 11.77
C LEU A 111 -10.71 -16.46 12.13
N GLY A 112 -9.95 -17.40 12.73
CA GLY A 112 -10.45 -18.72 13.13
C GLY A 112 -11.52 -18.63 14.22
N GLU A 113 -11.28 -17.87 15.29
CA GLU A 113 -12.25 -17.72 16.39
C GLU A 113 -13.50 -16.91 16.03
N LYS A 114 -13.38 -15.95 15.09
CA LYS A 114 -14.52 -15.10 14.68
C LYS A 114 -15.09 -15.43 13.30
N THR A 115 -14.51 -16.39 12.59
CA THR A 115 -14.95 -16.71 11.23
C THR A 115 -16.39 -17.24 11.24
N GLU A 116 -16.77 -18.03 12.22
CA GLU A 116 -18.13 -18.56 12.34
C GLU A 116 -19.12 -17.43 12.64
N GLU A 117 -18.84 -16.53 13.59
CA GLU A 117 -19.69 -15.38 13.89
C GLU A 117 -19.83 -14.43 12.68
N ILE A 118 -18.74 -14.19 11.94
CA ILE A 118 -18.75 -13.36 10.73
C ILE A 118 -19.57 -14.05 9.64
N LEU A 119 -19.40 -15.34 9.42
CA LEU A 119 -20.15 -16.11 8.41
C LEU A 119 -21.64 -16.17 8.73
N GLU A 120 -22.03 -16.24 10.00
CA GLU A 120 -23.44 -16.20 10.41
C GLU A 120 -24.09 -14.84 10.12
N CYS A 121 -23.34 -13.73 10.20
CA CYS A 121 -23.84 -12.39 9.90
C CYS A 121 -23.97 -12.10 8.40
N LEU A 122 -23.38 -12.91 7.52
CA LEU A 122 -23.39 -12.70 6.08
C LEU A 122 -24.60 -13.35 5.43
N ASP A 123 -25.21 -12.65 4.47
CA ASP A 123 -26.24 -13.23 3.61
C ASP A 123 -25.64 -14.24 2.61
N GLU A 124 -26.48 -15.07 2.00
CA GLU A 124 -26.05 -16.13 1.06
C GLU A 124 -25.37 -15.55 -0.20
N GLN A 125 -25.69 -14.33 -0.59
CA GLN A 125 -25.03 -13.66 -1.72
C GLN A 125 -23.58 -13.28 -1.35
N ALA A 126 -23.37 -12.73 -0.17
CA ALA A 126 -22.03 -12.40 0.34
C ALA A 126 -21.18 -13.66 0.53
N LYS A 127 -21.75 -14.72 1.11
CA LYS A 127 -21.07 -16.03 1.22
C LYS A 127 -20.70 -16.60 -0.14
N GLY A 128 -21.57 -16.52 -1.12
CA GLY A 128 -21.29 -16.93 -2.50
C GLY A 128 -20.15 -16.16 -3.14
N THR A 129 -20.10 -14.84 -2.92
CA THR A 129 -19.03 -13.99 -3.42
C THR A 129 -17.67 -14.33 -2.81
N ILE A 130 -17.63 -14.55 -1.49
CA ILE A 130 -16.41 -14.95 -0.78
C ILE A 130 -15.91 -16.32 -1.27
N ARG A 131 -16.81 -17.31 -1.42
CA ARG A 131 -16.46 -18.62 -2.00
C ARG A 131 -15.86 -18.50 -3.40
N ALA A 132 -16.47 -17.70 -4.27
CA ALA A 132 -15.96 -17.46 -5.62
C ALA A 132 -14.57 -16.83 -5.60
N LEU A 133 -14.35 -15.82 -4.75
CA LEU A 133 -13.05 -15.15 -4.60
C LEU A 133 -11.97 -16.13 -4.11
N VAL A 134 -12.27 -16.92 -3.08
CA VAL A 134 -11.34 -17.93 -2.55
C VAL A 134 -10.99 -18.95 -3.63
N MET A 135 -11.96 -19.40 -4.41
CA MET A 135 -11.73 -20.38 -5.50
C MET A 135 -10.87 -19.80 -6.62
N VAL A 136 -11.07 -18.52 -6.99
CA VAL A 136 -10.25 -17.82 -8.00
C VAL A 136 -8.80 -17.68 -7.53
N GLU A 137 -8.61 -17.24 -6.28
CA GLU A 137 -7.26 -17.10 -5.70
C GLU A 137 -6.57 -18.45 -5.50
N TYR A 138 -7.29 -19.46 -5.08
CA TYR A 138 -6.78 -20.82 -4.99
C TYR A 138 -6.34 -21.34 -6.36
N ALA A 139 -7.16 -21.18 -7.40
CA ALA A 139 -6.81 -21.57 -8.76
C ALA A 139 -5.61 -20.79 -9.31
N ARG A 140 -5.45 -19.52 -8.93
CA ARG A 140 -4.28 -18.71 -9.26
C ARG A 140 -3.02 -19.25 -8.59
N CYS A 141 -3.08 -19.56 -7.31
CA CYS A 141 -1.95 -20.11 -6.54
C CYS A 141 -1.56 -21.52 -6.99
N THR A 142 -2.53 -22.36 -7.38
CA THR A 142 -2.27 -23.75 -7.80
C THR A 142 -1.81 -23.88 -9.25
N LYS A 143 -2.05 -22.90 -10.10
CA LYS A 143 -1.44 -22.83 -11.44
C LYS A 143 0.08 -22.66 -11.40
N THR A 144 0.62 -22.18 -10.28
CA THR A 144 2.07 -22.08 -10.03
C THR A 144 2.66 -23.33 -9.35
N ALA A 145 1.82 -24.21 -8.81
CA ALA A 145 2.24 -25.48 -8.19
C ALA A 145 1.37 -26.59 -8.79
N ASN A 146 1.97 -27.48 -9.57
CA ASN A 146 1.33 -28.64 -10.26
C ASN A 146 0.10 -29.22 -9.54
N GLY A 147 -1.03 -29.07 -10.18
CA GLY A 147 -2.33 -29.66 -10.07
C GLY A 147 -2.56 -30.84 -9.14
N SER A 148 -3.16 -30.60 -7.98
CA SER A 148 -4.09 -31.53 -7.31
C SER A 148 -4.90 -30.70 -6.30
N ILE A 149 -6.21 -30.70 -6.44
CA ILE A 149 -7.14 -30.04 -5.51
C ILE A 149 -7.28 -30.94 -4.29
N PRO A 150 -6.92 -30.49 -3.07
CA PRO A 150 -7.24 -31.26 -1.87
C PRO A 150 -8.76 -31.25 -1.62
N GLY A 151 -9.34 -32.42 -1.44
CA GLY A 151 -10.78 -32.61 -1.24
C GLY A 151 -11.35 -32.06 0.08
N SER A 152 -10.57 -31.31 0.85
CA SER A 152 -10.94 -30.83 2.18
C SER A 152 -11.63 -29.44 2.19
N LEU A 153 -11.78 -28.76 1.06
CA LEU A 153 -12.42 -27.44 1.00
C LEU A 153 -13.95 -27.46 1.03
N ASN A 154 -14.57 -28.64 0.84
CA ASN A 154 -16.04 -28.77 0.90
C ASN A 154 -16.62 -28.80 2.32
N SER A 155 -15.79 -28.89 3.36
CA SER A 155 -16.23 -28.99 4.75
C SER A 155 -16.10 -27.68 5.55
N ILE A 156 -15.62 -26.61 4.92
CA ILE A 156 -15.37 -25.32 5.62
C ILE A 156 -16.52 -24.31 5.39
N PHE A 157 -17.48 -24.62 4.48
CA PHE A 157 -18.64 -23.74 4.20
C PHE A 157 -19.95 -24.50 4.19
#